data_62293a15c1dc8097c2bad62e560465fb
#
_entry.id   62293a15c1dc8097c2bad62e560465fb
#
_cell.length_a   1.000
_cell.length_b   1.000
_cell.length_c   1.000
_cell.angle_alpha   90.00
_cell.angle_beta   90.00
_cell.angle_gamma   90.00
#
_symmetry.space_group_name_H-M   'P 1'
#
loop_
_entity.id
_entity.type
_entity.pdbx_description
1 polymer ?
#
loop_
_entity_poly.entity_id
_entity_poly.type
_entity_poly.pdbx_seq_one_letter_code
_entity_poly.pdbx_strand_id
1 'polypeptide(L)'
;MFGLQYHTESGDRFRFFAVEADRATEPTTSSNWNRKSFERSLLQYEAYVAGGAYREHLKLTAPLLVLNVLSDQRRTLRMAEFTSKRYLSGNAFMLFQTWEDFGPVFRPPEPNHDLLLGDWERGGLPQFQLRQV
;
A
#
# COMPACT_ATOMS: atom_id res chain seq x y z
N MET A 1 -0.53 -11.39 -0.09
CA MET A 1 -0.72 -10.82 -1.44
C MET A 1 -1.97 -11.39 -2.06
N PHE A 2 -2.71 -10.59 -2.82
CA PHE A 2 -3.90 -11.04 -3.57
C PHE A 2 -3.99 -10.31 -4.90
N GLY A 3 -4.86 -10.80 -5.80
CA GLY A 3 -5.09 -10.17 -7.10
C GLY A 3 -6.58 -9.89 -7.32
N LEU A 4 -6.86 -8.86 -8.10
CA LEU A 4 -8.20 -8.55 -8.60
C LEU A 4 -8.24 -8.66 -10.11
N GLN A 5 -9.30 -9.25 -10.61
CA GLN A 5 -9.64 -9.31 -12.03
C GLN A 5 -10.74 -8.29 -12.31
N TYR A 6 -10.55 -7.50 -13.34
CA TYR A 6 -11.50 -6.47 -13.77
C TYR A 6 -12.01 -6.84 -15.15
N HIS A 7 -13.30 -7.01 -15.28
CA HIS A 7 -13.95 -7.25 -16.56
C HIS A 7 -14.21 -5.91 -17.24
N THR A 8 -13.61 -5.69 -18.40
CA THR A 8 -13.78 -4.44 -19.16
C THR A 8 -14.24 -4.75 -20.59
N GLU A 9 -14.76 -3.74 -21.30
CA GLU A 9 -15.16 -3.88 -22.69
C GLU A 9 -14.01 -4.31 -23.61
N SER A 10 -12.78 -3.95 -23.25
CA SER A 10 -11.57 -4.29 -24.01
C SER A 10 -10.91 -5.60 -23.56
N GLY A 11 -11.55 -6.34 -22.65
CA GLY A 11 -11.04 -7.60 -22.10
C GLY A 11 -10.73 -7.51 -20.61
N ASP A 12 -10.18 -8.58 -20.06
CA ASP A 12 -9.87 -8.68 -18.64
C ASP A 12 -8.55 -7.98 -18.33
N ARG A 13 -8.54 -7.28 -17.19
CA ARG A 13 -7.35 -6.67 -16.61
C ARG A 13 -7.13 -7.20 -15.22
N PHE A 14 -5.88 -7.16 -14.77
CA PHE A 14 -5.48 -7.68 -13.45
C PHE A 14 -4.64 -6.65 -12.72
N ARG A 15 -4.79 -6.61 -11.41
CA ARG A 15 -3.87 -5.93 -10.48
C ARG A 15 -3.58 -6.82 -9.31
N PHE A 16 -2.36 -6.77 -8.82
CA PHE A 16 -1.94 -7.50 -7.64
C PHE A 16 -1.60 -6.53 -6.51
N PHE A 17 -1.80 -6.97 -5.29
CA PHE A 17 -1.66 -6.15 -4.10
C PHE A 17 -0.87 -6.90 -3.04
N ALA A 18 0.21 -6.28 -2.58
CA ALA A 18 0.89 -6.67 -1.36
C ALA A 18 0.27 -5.91 -0.19
N VAL A 19 0.10 -6.54 0.96
CA VAL A 19 -0.52 -5.91 2.13
C VAL A 19 0.52 -5.78 3.24
N GLU A 20 0.67 -4.55 3.76
CA GLU A 20 1.47 -4.22 4.93
C GLU A 20 0.56 -3.70 6.03
N ALA A 21 0.60 -4.33 7.19
CA ALA A 21 -0.15 -3.90 8.36
C ALA A 21 0.78 -3.18 9.33
N ASP A 22 0.41 -1.96 9.73
CA ASP A 22 1.20 -1.10 10.62
C ASP A 22 0.38 -0.74 11.87
N ARG A 23 0.85 -1.19 13.03
CA ARG A 23 0.24 -0.90 14.33
C ARG A 23 0.86 0.33 15.02
N ALA A 24 1.55 1.19 14.28
CA ALA A 24 2.23 2.38 14.76
C ALA A 24 3.41 2.07 15.73
N THR A 25 4.02 0.91 15.60
CA THR A 25 5.17 0.49 16.42
C THR A 25 6.51 0.81 15.78
N GLU A 26 6.51 1.21 14.50
CA GLU A 26 7.72 1.51 13.74
C GLU A 26 7.87 3.01 13.50
N PRO A 27 9.11 3.56 13.52
CA PRO A 27 9.34 4.96 13.17
C PRO A 27 9.12 5.20 11.68
N THR A 28 8.79 6.43 11.30
CA THR A 28 8.71 6.85 9.89
C THR A 28 10.09 6.83 9.25
N THR A 29 11.09 7.35 9.97
CA THR A 29 12.50 7.36 9.56
C THR A 29 13.40 6.81 10.66
N SER A 30 14.60 6.34 10.30
CA SER A 30 15.58 5.88 11.25
C SER A 30 16.99 6.14 10.72
N SER A 31 17.88 6.63 11.59
CA SER A 31 19.31 6.75 11.31
C SER A 31 20.02 5.40 11.27
N ASN A 32 19.45 4.38 11.91
CA ASN A 32 19.96 3.01 11.88
C ASN A 32 19.23 2.23 10.78
N TRP A 33 19.92 1.95 9.69
CA TRP A 33 19.36 1.21 8.54
C TRP A 33 18.89 -0.20 8.89
N ASN A 34 19.46 -0.82 9.91
CA ASN A 34 19.04 -2.15 10.38
C ASN A 34 17.69 -2.12 11.10
N ARG A 35 17.28 -0.94 11.58
CA ARG A 35 15.96 -0.76 12.21
C ARG A 35 14.91 -0.58 11.12
N LYS A 36 13.86 -1.39 11.17
CA LYS A 36 12.75 -1.27 10.26
C LYS A 36 12.05 0.09 10.43
N SER A 37 11.81 0.77 9.33
CA SER A 37 11.09 2.04 9.28
C SER A 37 10.24 2.10 8.02
N PHE A 38 9.29 3.04 7.97
CA PHE A 38 8.51 3.27 6.75
C PHE A 38 9.40 3.69 5.58
N GLU A 39 10.36 4.59 5.82
CA GLU A 39 11.30 5.02 4.77
C GLU A 39 12.05 3.84 4.15
N ARG A 40 12.56 2.95 4.98
CA ARG A 40 13.25 1.75 4.50
C ARG A 40 12.33 0.86 3.67
N SER A 41 11.11 0.63 4.14
CA SER A 41 10.11 -0.15 3.41
C SER A 41 9.77 0.52 2.07
N LEU A 42 9.61 1.84 2.06
CA LEU A 42 9.33 2.60 0.84
C LEU A 42 10.44 2.42 -0.20
N LEU A 43 11.71 2.51 0.21
CA LEU A 43 12.87 2.31 -0.68
C LEU A 43 12.94 0.88 -1.21
N GLN A 44 12.64 -0.12 -0.38
CA GLN A 44 12.59 -1.51 -0.82
C GLN A 44 11.48 -1.73 -1.84
N TYR A 45 10.29 -1.19 -1.62
CA TYR A 45 9.19 -1.29 -2.58
C TYR A 45 9.44 -0.45 -3.84
N GLU A 46 10.13 0.68 -3.75
CA GLU A 46 10.55 1.44 -4.93
C GLU A 46 11.37 0.56 -5.88
N ALA A 47 12.38 -0.13 -5.36
CA ALA A 47 13.19 -1.04 -6.14
C ALA A 47 12.38 -2.23 -6.67
N TYR A 48 11.53 -2.82 -5.83
CA TYR A 48 10.80 -4.03 -6.16
C TYR A 48 9.62 -3.78 -7.11
N VAL A 49 8.86 -2.72 -6.90
CA VAL A 49 7.66 -2.40 -7.68
C VAL A 49 7.98 -1.47 -8.85
N ALA A 50 8.47 -0.27 -8.56
CA ALA A 50 8.76 0.72 -9.61
C ALA A 50 9.93 0.29 -10.49
N GLY A 51 10.94 -0.36 -9.93
CA GLY A 51 12.05 -0.96 -10.67
C GLY A 51 11.70 -2.23 -11.45
N GLY A 52 10.51 -2.80 -11.22
CA GLY A 52 10.01 -3.95 -11.95
C GLY A 52 10.55 -5.32 -11.54
N ALA A 53 11.33 -5.42 -10.46
CA ALA A 53 11.92 -6.69 -10.00
C ALA A 53 10.85 -7.76 -9.69
N TYR A 54 9.65 -7.35 -9.24
CA TYR A 54 8.56 -8.28 -8.97
C TYR A 54 8.11 -9.07 -10.21
N ARG A 55 8.23 -8.48 -11.40
CA ARG A 55 7.81 -9.12 -12.66
C ARG A 55 8.56 -10.41 -12.89
N GLU A 56 9.86 -10.38 -12.69
CA GLU A 56 10.71 -11.57 -12.82
C GLU A 56 10.53 -12.53 -11.65
N HIS A 57 10.55 -12.01 -10.43
CA HIS A 57 10.48 -12.81 -9.21
C HIS A 57 9.13 -13.55 -9.08
N LEU A 58 8.01 -12.86 -9.32
CA LEU A 58 6.66 -13.43 -9.18
C LEU A 58 6.06 -13.90 -10.51
N LYS A 59 6.78 -13.71 -11.64
CA LYS A 59 6.27 -14.02 -12.98
C LYS A 59 4.96 -13.29 -13.32
N LEU A 60 4.82 -12.05 -12.84
CA LEU A 60 3.65 -11.21 -13.06
C LEU A 60 3.93 -10.15 -14.12
N THR A 61 2.99 -9.97 -15.05
CA THR A 61 3.02 -8.88 -16.03
C THR A 61 2.10 -7.72 -15.62
N ALA A 62 1.08 -8.01 -14.78
CA ALA A 62 0.15 -7.02 -14.27
C ALA A 62 0.80 -6.10 -13.21
N PRO A 63 0.26 -4.89 -12.99
CA PRO A 63 0.75 -4.01 -11.95
C PRO A 63 0.68 -4.62 -10.55
N LEU A 64 1.67 -4.31 -9.72
CA LEU A 64 1.69 -4.62 -8.28
C LEU A 64 1.63 -3.31 -7.51
N LEU A 65 0.69 -3.21 -6.59
CA LEU A 65 0.52 -2.08 -5.68
C LEU A 65 0.70 -2.54 -4.23
N VAL A 66 1.04 -1.62 -3.35
CA VAL A 66 1.25 -1.90 -1.93
C VAL A 66 0.16 -1.24 -1.11
N LEU A 67 -0.60 -2.02 -0.38
CA LEU A 67 -1.66 -1.57 0.50
C LEU A 67 -1.10 -1.47 1.93
N ASN A 68 -0.99 -0.25 2.43
CA ASN A 68 -0.56 0.02 3.80
C ASN A 68 -1.81 0.27 4.65
N VAL A 69 -2.09 -0.65 5.56
CA VAL A 69 -3.19 -0.55 6.51
C VAL A 69 -2.63 -0.13 7.85
N LEU A 70 -3.05 1.02 8.35
CA LEU A 70 -2.53 1.62 9.58
C LEU A 70 -3.62 1.72 10.63
N SER A 71 -3.24 1.57 11.90
CA SER A 71 -4.17 1.68 13.02
C SER A 71 -4.41 3.12 13.50
N ASP A 72 -3.68 4.10 12.96
CA ASP A 72 -3.70 5.49 13.40
C ASP A 72 -3.83 6.45 12.19
N GLN A 73 -4.89 7.27 12.20
CA GLN A 73 -5.18 8.24 11.15
C GLN A 73 -4.06 9.30 11.00
N ARG A 74 -3.49 9.77 12.09
CA ARG A 74 -2.40 10.76 12.04
C ARG A 74 -1.17 10.18 11.35
N ARG A 75 -0.85 8.94 11.65
CA ARG A 75 0.26 8.24 11.03
C ARG A 75 0.00 7.99 9.54
N THR A 76 -1.23 7.64 9.18
CA THR A 76 -1.64 7.48 7.77
C THR A 76 -1.36 8.76 6.98
N LEU A 77 -1.80 9.91 7.50
CA LEU A 77 -1.59 11.21 6.84
C LEU A 77 -0.12 11.59 6.78
N ARG A 78 0.65 11.32 7.84
CA ARG A 78 2.10 11.58 7.84
C ARG A 78 2.85 10.74 6.81
N MET A 79 2.48 9.47 6.66
CA MET A 79 3.11 8.60 5.66
C MET A 79 2.77 9.01 4.24
N ALA A 80 1.51 9.37 3.98
CA ALA A 80 1.09 9.90 2.69
C ALA A 80 1.82 11.23 2.37
N GLU A 81 1.95 12.11 3.34
CA GLU A 81 2.70 13.37 3.19
C GLU A 81 4.19 13.12 2.95
N PHE A 82 4.82 12.26 3.73
CA PHE A 82 6.23 11.88 3.53
C PHE A 82 6.45 11.35 2.11
N THR A 83 5.54 10.49 1.64
CA THR A 83 5.60 9.94 0.29
C THR A 83 5.44 11.02 -0.77
N SER A 84 4.53 11.98 -0.58
CA SER A 84 4.33 13.09 -1.51
C SER A 84 5.56 14.01 -1.61
N LYS A 85 6.26 14.22 -0.52
CA LYS A 85 7.49 15.03 -0.51
C LYS A 85 8.66 14.33 -1.20
N ARG A 86 8.71 13.02 -1.11
CA ARG A 86 9.75 12.23 -1.77
C ARG A 86 9.50 12.06 -3.28
N TYR A 87 8.25 11.97 -3.69
CA TYR A 87 7.84 11.79 -5.09
C TYR A 87 7.07 13.01 -5.57
N LEU A 88 7.78 14.00 -6.11
CA LEU A 88 7.21 15.30 -6.49
C LEU A 88 6.12 15.19 -7.58
N SER A 89 6.18 14.16 -8.41
CA SER A 89 5.16 13.87 -9.42
C SER A 89 4.07 12.92 -8.91
N GLY A 90 4.08 12.61 -7.62
CA GLY A 90 3.16 11.68 -6.99
C GLY A 90 3.64 10.23 -7.01
N ASN A 91 3.13 9.43 -6.09
CA ASN A 91 3.44 8.01 -5.96
C ASN A 91 2.18 7.18 -6.18
N ALA A 92 2.20 6.34 -7.21
CA ALA A 92 1.04 5.53 -7.60
C ALA A 92 1.03 4.12 -7.02
N PHE A 93 2.14 3.63 -6.45
CA PHE A 93 2.23 2.25 -5.99
C PHE A 93 2.04 2.05 -4.49
N MET A 94 2.11 3.11 -3.68
CA MET A 94 1.87 3.05 -2.23
C MET A 94 0.49 3.64 -1.91
N LEU A 95 -0.39 2.82 -1.36
CA LEU A 95 -1.73 3.22 -0.96
C LEU A 95 -1.87 3.10 0.55
N PHE A 96 -2.63 4.00 1.16
CA PHE A 96 -2.77 4.09 2.62
C PHE A 96 -4.23 4.16 3.02
N GLN A 97 -4.61 3.36 4.02
CA GLN A 97 -5.94 3.38 4.62
C GLN A 97 -5.83 3.17 6.13
N THR A 98 -6.67 3.82 6.90
CA THR A 98 -6.71 3.65 8.35
C THR A 98 -7.77 2.64 8.74
N TRP A 99 -7.37 1.65 9.55
CA TRP A 99 -8.26 0.73 10.24
C TRP A 99 -7.98 0.84 11.73
N GLU A 100 -8.84 1.51 12.48
CA GLU A 100 -8.61 1.80 13.90
C GLU A 100 -8.61 0.54 14.77
N ASP A 101 -9.30 -0.51 14.35
CA ASP A 101 -9.39 -1.78 15.07
C ASP A 101 -8.93 -2.94 14.19
N PHE A 102 -7.80 -3.55 14.57
CA PHE A 102 -7.30 -4.77 13.93
C PHE A 102 -7.84 -6.05 14.59
N GLY A 103 -8.74 -5.91 15.57
CA GLY A 103 -9.28 -7.03 16.32
C GLY A 103 -8.35 -7.52 17.44
N PRO A 104 -8.80 -8.51 18.23
CA PRO A 104 -8.01 -9.13 19.29
C PRO A 104 -6.77 -9.83 18.74
N VAL A 105 -5.71 -9.91 19.56
CA VAL A 105 -4.42 -10.51 19.17
C VAL A 105 -4.55 -11.98 18.74
N PHE A 106 -5.51 -12.69 19.30
CA PHE A 106 -5.63 -14.14 19.14
C PHE A 106 -6.82 -14.60 18.28
N ARG A 107 -7.47 -13.69 17.58
CA ARG A 107 -8.48 -14.02 16.57
C ARG A 107 -8.55 -12.94 15.49
N PRO A 108 -8.92 -13.31 14.24
CA PRO A 108 -9.00 -12.33 13.16
C PRO A 108 -10.10 -11.29 13.43
N PRO A 109 -9.93 -10.06 12.94
CA PRO A 109 -10.98 -9.05 12.96
C PRO A 109 -12.14 -9.45 12.03
N GLU A 110 -13.29 -8.81 12.24
CA GLU A 110 -14.39 -8.91 11.29
C GLU A 110 -13.96 -8.39 9.91
N PRO A 111 -14.50 -8.95 8.82
CA PRO A 111 -14.19 -8.47 7.48
C PRO A 111 -14.47 -6.97 7.33
N ASN A 112 -13.51 -6.25 6.75
CA ASN A 112 -13.66 -4.82 6.49
C ASN A 112 -13.85 -4.59 4.99
N HIS A 113 -15.06 -4.19 4.59
CA HIS A 113 -15.40 -3.94 3.19
C HIS A 113 -14.71 -2.71 2.61
N ASP A 114 -14.21 -1.80 3.45
CA ASP A 114 -13.49 -0.60 3.01
C ASP A 114 -12.20 -0.91 2.27
N LEU A 115 -11.64 -2.10 2.47
CA LEU A 115 -10.51 -2.55 1.67
C LEU A 115 -10.79 -2.45 0.17
N LEU A 116 -11.95 -2.91 -0.26
CA LEU A 116 -12.33 -2.93 -1.68
C LEU A 116 -13.15 -1.70 -2.10
N LEU A 117 -14.01 -1.18 -1.22
CA LEU A 117 -15.00 -0.15 -1.54
C LEU A 117 -14.60 1.24 -1.07
N GLY A 118 -13.73 1.34 -0.08
CA GLY A 118 -13.29 2.62 0.50
C GLY A 118 -12.18 3.28 -0.30
N ASP A 119 -11.90 4.53 0.09
CA ASP A 119 -10.86 5.34 -0.51
C ASP A 119 -9.50 5.03 0.10
N TRP A 120 -8.48 4.98 -0.74
CA TRP A 120 -7.09 4.83 -0.36
C TRP A 120 -6.36 6.13 -0.65
N GLU A 121 -5.65 6.66 0.34
CA GLU A 121 -4.78 7.82 0.17
C GLU A 121 -3.55 7.47 -0.65
N ARG A 122 -3.06 8.43 -1.42
CA ARG A 122 -1.80 8.32 -2.15
C ARG A 122 -0.96 9.57 -1.94
N GLY A 123 0.34 9.41 -1.94
CA GLY A 123 1.26 10.55 -1.84
C GLY A 123 1.24 11.40 -3.11
N GLY A 124 0.69 12.61 -3.03
CA GLY A 124 0.70 13.56 -4.15
C GLY A 124 -0.23 13.26 -5.31
N LEU A 125 -1.13 12.29 -5.16
CA LEU A 125 -2.12 11.90 -6.17
C LEU A 125 -3.52 11.86 -5.54
N PRO A 126 -4.59 11.94 -6.36
CA PRO A 126 -5.95 11.76 -5.87
C PRO A 126 -6.15 10.41 -5.19
N GLN A 127 -7.15 10.31 -4.33
CA GLN A 127 -7.55 9.06 -3.70
C GLN A 127 -7.85 7.98 -4.75
N PHE A 128 -7.63 6.74 -4.36
CA PHE A 128 -7.79 5.58 -5.24
C PHE A 128 -8.74 4.57 -4.60
N GLN A 129 -9.56 3.92 -5.42
CA GLN A 129 -10.42 2.80 -4.99
C GLN A 129 -9.99 1.54 -5.73
N LEU A 130 -9.86 0.41 -5.01
CA LEU A 130 -9.38 -0.83 -5.62
C LEU A 130 -10.30 -1.35 -6.71
N ARG A 131 -11.60 -1.03 -6.64
CA ARG A 131 -12.60 -1.37 -7.66
C ARG A 131 -12.47 -0.58 -8.97
N GLN A 132 -11.71 0.51 -8.98
CA GLN A 132 -11.49 1.30 -10.21
C GLN A 132 -10.55 0.58 -11.17
N VAL A 133 -10.94 0.61 -12.42
CA VAL A 133 -10.13 0.02 -13.49
C VAL A 133 -9.04 0.96 -13.98
#